data_3e53f85bca78b919e76c60a8013833b0
#
_entry.id   3e53f85bca78b919e76c60a8013833b0
#
_cell.length_a   1.000
_cell.length_b   1.000
_cell.length_c   1.000
_cell.angle_alpha   90.00
_cell.angle_beta   90.00
_cell.angle_gamma   90.00
#
_symmetry.space_group_name_H-M   'P 1'
#
loop_
_entity.id
_entity.type
_entity.pdbx_description
1 polymer ?
#
loop_
_entity_poly.entity_id
_entity_poly.type
_entity_poly.pdbx_seq_one_letter_code
_entity_poly.pdbx_strand_id
1 'polypeptide(L)'
;MPPSEKPPEPESLRRPLTLRAPMGARQMEIDWHDGHTSIYPHRLLRGFCPCAQCQGHQGAIRFREGGSLELSEVEEVGNYAVRLGWADDHTTGIYSFRFLRRLCPCPTCSAGVEPESRSFGH
;
A
#
# COMPACT_ATOMS: atom_id res chain seq x y z
N MET A 1 -21.09 14.19 27.30
CA MET A 1 -20.36 13.76 26.13
C MET A 1 -19.46 14.87 25.60
N PRO A 2 -18.25 14.60 25.27
CA PRO A 2 -17.35 15.62 24.74
C PRO A 2 -17.49 15.76 23.22
N PRO A 3 -18.48 16.47 22.75
CA PRO A 3 -18.76 16.55 21.33
C PRO A 3 -17.65 17.26 20.56
N SER A 4 -16.81 17.97 21.27
CA SER A 4 -15.70 18.64 20.63
C SER A 4 -14.56 17.69 20.29
N GLU A 5 -14.58 16.51 20.86
CA GLU A 5 -13.55 15.57 20.59
C GLU A 5 -13.78 14.93 19.23
N LYS A 6 -12.82 15.13 18.34
CA LYS A 6 -12.90 14.52 17.03
C LYS A 6 -12.74 13.01 17.20
N PRO A 7 -13.67 12.21 16.69
CA PRO A 7 -13.51 10.76 16.79
C PRO A 7 -12.28 10.34 16.02
N PRO A 8 -11.65 9.25 16.45
CA PRO A 8 -10.55 8.70 15.66
C PRO A 8 -11.04 8.37 14.26
N GLU A 9 -10.14 8.39 13.31
CA GLU A 9 -10.46 8.02 11.95
C GLU A 9 -11.21 6.68 11.95
N PRO A 10 -12.36 6.60 11.29
CA PRO A 10 -13.10 5.35 11.27
C PRO A 10 -12.24 4.22 10.71
N GLU A 11 -12.35 3.07 11.30
CA GLU A 11 -11.62 1.90 10.82
C GLU A 11 -11.97 1.61 9.37
N SER A 12 -13.17 1.95 8.94
CA SER A 12 -13.59 1.78 7.55
C SER A 12 -12.73 2.55 6.58
N LEU A 13 -12.08 3.63 6.99
CA LEU A 13 -11.16 4.37 6.13
C LEU A 13 -9.80 3.70 6.03
N ARG A 14 -9.54 2.72 6.89
CA ARG A 14 -8.27 1.99 6.93
C ARG A 14 -8.39 0.60 6.34
N ARG A 15 -9.59 0.20 5.94
CA ARG A 15 -9.85 -1.13 5.41
C ARG A 15 -10.42 -1.01 4.02
N PRO A 16 -9.99 -1.85 3.11
CA PRO A 16 -10.57 -1.86 1.79
C PRO A 16 -11.96 -2.47 1.80
N LEU A 17 -12.82 -1.94 0.95
CA LEU A 17 -14.09 -2.57 0.66
C LEU A 17 -13.85 -3.76 -0.27
N THR A 18 -12.99 -3.56 -1.27
CA THR A 18 -12.66 -4.59 -2.25
C THR A 18 -11.20 -4.41 -2.64
N LEU A 19 -10.50 -5.53 -2.81
CA LEU A 19 -9.15 -5.53 -3.32
C LEU A 19 -9.11 -6.44 -4.55
N ARG A 20 -8.61 -5.93 -5.66
CA ARG A 20 -8.53 -6.68 -6.91
C ARG A 20 -7.07 -6.75 -7.36
N ALA A 21 -6.57 -7.96 -7.48
CA ALA A 21 -5.22 -8.20 -7.95
C ALA A 21 -5.24 -9.40 -8.91
N PRO A 22 -5.82 -9.23 -10.11
CA PRO A 22 -5.95 -10.34 -11.05
C PRO A 22 -4.60 -10.89 -11.45
N MET A 23 -4.53 -12.20 -11.62
CA MET A 23 -3.32 -12.86 -12.07
C MET A 23 -2.94 -12.32 -13.46
N GLY A 24 -1.67 -12.00 -13.63
CA GLY A 24 -1.18 -11.46 -14.89
C GLY A 24 -1.39 -9.97 -15.08
N ALA A 25 -2.09 -9.32 -14.18
CA ALA A 25 -2.26 -7.87 -14.25
C ALA A 25 -0.96 -7.17 -13.85
N ARG A 26 -0.88 -5.88 -14.19
CA ARG A 26 0.28 -5.06 -13.84
C ARG A 26 -0.06 -4.02 -12.79
N GLN A 27 -1.27 -4.07 -12.27
CA GLN A 27 -1.72 -3.14 -11.25
C GLN A 27 -2.69 -3.82 -10.30
N MET A 28 -2.72 -3.33 -9.08
CA MET A 28 -3.67 -3.76 -8.06
C MET A 28 -4.59 -2.60 -7.77
N GLU A 29 -5.87 -2.89 -7.53
CA GLU A 29 -6.86 -1.86 -7.26
C GLU A 29 -7.52 -2.11 -5.92
N ILE A 30 -7.76 -1.04 -5.20
CA ILE A 30 -8.47 -1.10 -3.93
C ILE A 30 -9.60 -0.08 -3.94
N ASP A 31 -10.82 -0.55 -3.66
CA ASP A 31 -11.95 0.33 -3.40
C ASP A 31 -12.06 0.50 -1.89
N TRP A 32 -12.11 1.74 -1.43
CA TRP A 32 -12.19 2.06 -0.02
C TRP A 32 -13.62 2.39 0.38
N HIS A 33 -13.92 2.28 1.66
CA HIS A 33 -15.27 2.52 2.16
C HIS A 33 -15.74 3.95 1.98
N ASP A 34 -14.82 4.89 1.83
CA ASP A 34 -15.18 6.29 1.62
C ASP A 34 -15.42 6.65 0.15
N GLY A 35 -15.50 5.65 -0.71
CA GLY A 35 -15.77 5.86 -2.12
C GLY A 35 -14.56 6.11 -2.99
N HIS A 36 -13.38 6.15 -2.41
CA HIS A 36 -12.14 6.34 -3.17
C HIS A 36 -11.66 5.01 -3.74
N THR A 37 -11.11 5.05 -4.94
CA THR A 37 -10.46 3.89 -5.56
C THR A 37 -9.00 4.21 -5.79
N SER A 38 -8.12 3.35 -5.28
CA SER A 38 -6.69 3.48 -5.48
C SER A 38 -6.22 2.46 -6.49
N ILE A 39 -5.39 2.89 -7.44
CA ILE A 39 -4.83 2.02 -8.46
C ILE A 39 -3.32 2.07 -8.31
N TYR A 40 -2.73 0.92 -8.01
CA TYR A 40 -1.30 0.82 -7.74
C TYR A 40 -0.63 0.03 -8.86
N PRO A 41 0.23 0.67 -9.67
CA PRO A 41 1.09 -0.13 -10.55
C PRO A 41 1.94 -1.07 -9.71
N HIS A 42 2.15 -2.29 -10.19
CA HIS A 42 2.96 -3.25 -9.44
C HIS A 42 4.37 -2.71 -9.18
N ARG A 43 4.89 -1.94 -10.12
CA ARG A 43 6.20 -1.30 -9.93
C ARG A 43 6.22 -0.42 -8.70
N LEU A 44 5.15 0.31 -8.48
CA LEU A 44 5.05 1.18 -7.30
C LEU A 44 4.96 0.37 -6.00
N LEU A 45 4.13 -0.67 -6.01
CA LEU A 45 4.00 -1.54 -4.84
C LEU A 45 5.32 -2.22 -4.52
N ARG A 46 5.98 -2.80 -5.53
CA ARG A 46 7.24 -3.48 -5.31
C ARG A 46 8.31 -2.50 -4.85
N GLY A 47 8.35 -1.33 -5.46
CA GLY A 47 9.35 -0.32 -5.13
C GLY A 47 9.22 0.21 -3.70
N PHE A 48 8.01 0.25 -3.19
CA PHE A 48 7.75 0.72 -1.82
C PHE A 48 7.52 -0.43 -0.84
N CYS A 49 8.03 -1.61 -1.14
CA CYS A 49 7.95 -2.73 -0.20
C CYS A 49 8.55 -2.31 1.14
N PRO A 50 7.78 -2.41 2.23
CA PRO A 50 8.23 -1.88 3.51
C PRO A 50 9.07 -2.85 4.35
N CYS A 51 9.42 -4.00 3.81
CA CYS A 51 10.16 -4.99 4.56
C CYS A 51 11.61 -4.54 4.80
N ALA A 52 12.25 -5.11 5.83
CA ALA A 52 13.60 -4.74 6.19
C ALA A 52 14.62 -5.02 5.09
N GLN A 53 14.39 -6.06 4.30
CA GLN A 53 15.29 -6.40 3.19
C GLN A 53 15.31 -5.29 2.13
N CYS A 54 14.18 -4.67 1.88
CA CYS A 54 14.09 -3.62 0.88
C CYS A 54 14.51 -2.26 1.41
N GLN A 55 14.13 -1.94 2.64
CA GLN A 55 14.34 -0.61 3.21
C GLN A 55 15.51 -0.55 4.19
N GLY A 56 16.05 -1.69 4.59
CA GLY A 56 17.02 -1.73 5.67
C GLY A 56 16.34 -1.32 6.97
N HIS A 57 17.12 -0.78 7.88
CA HIS A 57 16.60 -0.33 9.17
C HIS A 57 16.58 1.19 9.27
N GLN A 58 16.50 1.86 8.13
CA GLN A 58 16.42 3.31 8.08
C GLN A 58 15.00 3.77 8.38
N GLY A 59 14.85 5.05 8.66
CA GLY A 59 13.60 5.57 9.16
C GLY A 59 12.46 5.62 8.15
N ALA A 60 12.71 6.02 6.92
CA ALA A 60 11.64 6.25 5.94
C ALA A 60 11.57 5.14 4.91
N ILE A 61 10.36 4.85 4.46
CA ILE A 61 10.14 3.93 3.35
C ILE A 61 10.24 4.74 2.06
N ARG A 62 11.16 4.35 1.20
CA ARG A 62 11.43 5.04 -0.06
C ARG A 62 11.32 4.09 -1.22
N PHE A 63 11.11 4.64 -2.41
CA PHE A 63 11.07 3.85 -3.62
C PHE A 63 12.44 3.24 -3.92
N ARG A 64 12.46 1.92 -4.12
CA ARG A 64 13.65 1.18 -4.51
C ARG A 64 13.32 0.28 -5.67
N GLU A 65 13.87 0.60 -6.82
CA GLU A 65 13.60 -0.17 -8.02
C GLU A 65 14.29 -1.52 -8.00
N GLY A 66 13.65 -2.50 -8.61
CA GLY A 66 14.22 -3.83 -8.76
C GLY A 66 13.27 -4.94 -8.38
N GLY A 67 13.65 -6.16 -8.71
CA GLY A 67 12.84 -7.33 -8.40
C GLY A 67 11.73 -7.58 -9.39
N SER A 68 11.04 -8.70 -9.19
CA SER A 68 9.93 -9.09 -10.04
C SER A 68 8.73 -8.19 -9.83
N LEU A 69 8.02 -7.89 -10.90
CA LEU A 69 6.77 -7.15 -10.87
C LEU A 69 5.56 -8.07 -11.03
N GLU A 70 5.80 -9.37 -11.04
CA GLU A 70 4.73 -10.34 -11.11
C GLU A 70 4.26 -10.68 -9.69
N LEU A 71 3.03 -10.30 -9.39
CA LEU A 71 2.45 -10.56 -8.09
C LEU A 71 1.91 -11.98 -8.08
N SER A 72 2.48 -12.82 -7.23
CA SER A 72 2.13 -14.23 -7.17
C SER A 72 1.24 -14.59 -6.00
N GLU A 73 1.19 -13.74 -4.98
CA GLU A 73 0.47 -14.05 -3.75
C GLU A 73 -0.07 -12.80 -3.10
N VAL A 74 -1.30 -12.86 -2.62
CA VAL A 74 -1.88 -11.81 -1.79
C VAL A 74 -2.51 -12.52 -0.60
N GLU A 75 -2.04 -12.21 0.59
CA GLU A 75 -2.54 -12.84 1.80
C GLU A 75 -2.91 -11.79 2.83
N GLU A 76 -4.11 -11.89 3.36
CA GLU A 76 -4.55 -10.97 4.40
C GLU A 76 -3.83 -11.28 5.71
N VAL A 77 -3.36 -10.22 6.38
CA VAL A 77 -2.66 -10.34 7.65
C VAL A 77 -3.50 -9.63 8.70
N GLY A 78 -4.10 -10.38 9.60
CA GLY A 78 -5.04 -9.83 10.55
C GLY A 78 -6.15 -9.11 9.81
N ASN A 79 -6.59 -7.99 10.34
CA ASN A 79 -7.57 -7.15 9.66
C ASN A 79 -6.98 -5.77 9.34
N TYR A 80 -5.66 -5.68 9.26
CA TYR A 80 -4.99 -4.38 9.10
C TYR A 80 -3.99 -4.32 7.94
N ALA A 81 -3.70 -5.43 7.28
CA ALA A 81 -2.63 -5.47 6.27
C ALA A 81 -2.82 -6.62 5.30
N VAL A 82 -2.05 -6.56 4.21
CA VAL A 82 -1.90 -7.68 3.29
C VAL A 82 -0.42 -7.94 3.08
N ARG A 83 -0.07 -9.20 2.94
CA ARG A 83 1.28 -9.59 2.53
C ARG A 83 1.25 -9.83 1.03
N LEU A 84 2.15 -9.19 0.33
CA LEU A 84 2.29 -9.36 -1.12
C LEU A 84 3.52 -10.21 -1.39
N GLY A 85 3.33 -11.27 -2.18
CA GLY A 85 4.42 -12.14 -2.61
C GLY A 85 4.65 -11.98 -4.09
N TRP A 86 5.91 -11.88 -4.47
CA TRP A 86 6.32 -11.68 -5.85
C TRP A 86 6.97 -12.92 -6.41
N ALA A 87 6.99 -13.07 -7.74
CA ALA A 87 7.42 -14.29 -8.38
C ALA A 87 8.89 -14.63 -8.17
N ASP A 88 9.70 -13.70 -7.71
CA ASP A 88 11.10 -13.94 -7.37
C ASP A 88 11.29 -14.39 -5.92
N ASP A 89 10.25 -14.98 -5.33
CA ASP A 89 10.24 -15.45 -3.95
C ASP A 89 10.35 -14.36 -2.90
N HIS A 90 10.11 -13.13 -3.28
CA HIS A 90 10.09 -12.03 -2.32
C HIS A 90 8.70 -11.99 -1.67
N THR A 91 8.58 -12.50 -0.46
CA THR A 91 7.29 -12.67 0.20
C THR A 91 7.22 -11.98 1.55
N THR A 92 8.14 -11.08 1.83
CA THR A 92 8.26 -10.46 3.16
C THR A 92 7.56 -9.11 3.27
N GLY A 93 6.96 -8.61 2.20
CA GLY A 93 6.33 -7.29 2.21
C GLY A 93 4.94 -7.33 2.81
N ILE A 94 4.80 -6.74 3.99
CA ILE A 94 3.50 -6.60 4.64
C ILE A 94 3.11 -5.14 4.54
N TYR A 95 2.03 -4.88 3.81
CA TYR A 95 1.55 -3.52 3.53
C TYR A 95 0.30 -3.28 4.37
N SER A 96 0.40 -2.40 5.36
CA SER A 96 -0.78 -2.07 6.14
C SER A 96 -1.77 -1.32 5.24
N PHE A 97 -3.06 -1.43 5.54
CA PHE A 97 -4.06 -0.71 4.77
C PHE A 97 -3.86 0.80 4.91
N ARG A 98 -3.42 1.23 6.07
CA ARG A 98 -3.10 2.63 6.29
C ARG A 98 -1.97 3.09 5.37
N PHE A 99 -0.91 2.28 5.24
CA PHE A 99 0.19 2.60 4.34
C PHE A 99 -0.28 2.61 2.89
N LEU A 100 -1.07 1.60 2.50
CA LEU A 100 -1.59 1.54 1.14
C LEU A 100 -2.43 2.77 0.80
N ARG A 101 -3.24 3.24 1.74
CA ARG A 101 -4.02 4.44 1.49
C ARG A 101 -3.12 5.66 1.27
N ARG A 102 -2.07 5.78 2.07
CA ARG A 102 -1.10 6.87 1.91
C ARG A 102 -0.33 6.76 0.60
N LEU A 103 -0.09 5.54 0.15
CA LEU A 103 0.67 5.26 -1.06
C LEU A 103 -0.11 5.55 -2.34
N CYS A 104 -1.41 5.74 -2.27
CA CYS A 104 -2.25 5.95 -3.43
C CYS A 104 -1.64 7.01 -4.35
N PRO A 105 -1.38 6.68 -5.64
CA PRO A 105 -0.67 7.59 -6.53
C PRO A 105 -1.57 8.56 -7.27
N CYS A 106 -2.87 8.59 -6.98
CA CYS A 106 -3.76 9.51 -7.68
C CYS A 106 -3.36 10.96 -7.38
N PRO A 107 -3.65 11.90 -8.29
CA PRO A 107 -3.23 13.29 -8.09
C PRO A 107 -3.70 13.92 -6.80
N THR A 108 -4.88 13.56 -6.33
CA THR A 108 -5.41 14.09 -5.09
C THR A 108 -4.63 13.57 -3.89
N CYS A 109 -4.38 12.26 -3.84
CA CYS A 109 -3.69 11.66 -2.70
C CYS A 109 -2.21 12.00 -2.68
N SER A 110 -1.58 12.10 -3.84
CA SER A 110 -0.17 12.42 -3.94
C SER A 110 0.11 13.93 -3.89
N ALA A 111 -0.94 14.75 -3.92
CA ALA A 111 -0.82 16.21 -3.91
C ALA A 111 0.11 16.72 -5.02
N GLY A 112 0.10 16.05 -6.16
CA GLY A 112 0.91 16.44 -7.30
C GLY A 112 2.36 16.04 -7.23
N VAL A 113 2.78 15.37 -6.16
CA VAL A 113 4.15 14.88 -6.04
C VAL A 113 4.30 13.60 -6.85
N GLU A 114 5.42 13.48 -7.56
CA GLU A 114 5.76 12.27 -8.28
C GLU A 114 5.71 11.08 -7.34
N PRO A 115 4.92 10.03 -7.63
CA PRO A 115 4.77 8.92 -6.69
C PRO A 115 6.09 8.30 -6.25
N GLU A 116 7.05 8.17 -7.16
CA GLU A 116 8.33 7.55 -6.83
C GLU A 116 9.24 8.45 -5.99
N SER A 117 8.92 9.73 -5.91
CA SER A 117 9.71 10.68 -5.13
C SER A 117 9.25 10.78 -3.68
N ARG A 118 8.17 10.11 -3.35
CA ARG A 118 7.61 10.19 -2.00
C ARG A 118 8.39 9.33 -1.02
N SER A 119 8.28 9.67 0.25
CA SER A 119 8.81 8.82 1.31
C SER A 119 7.77 8.78 2.43
N PHE A 120 7.77 7.67 3.18
CA PHE A 120 6.76 7.44 4.20
C PHE A 120 7.45 7.04 5.51
N GLY A 121 6.93 7.54 6.62
CA GLY A 121 7.38 7.07 7.93
C GLY A 121 6.89 5.65 8.20
N HIS A 122 7.62 4.93 9.00
CA HIS A 122 7.22 3.59 9.42
C HIS A 122 6.07 3.61 10.42
#